data_19703f0a776302277efc13c3f5e3ee06
#
_entry.id   19703f0a776302277efc13c3f5e3ee06
#
_cell.length_a   1.000
_cell.length_b   1.000
_cell.length_c   1.000
_cell.angle_alpha   90.00
_cell.angle_beta   90.00
_cell.angle_gamma   90.00
#
_symmetry.space_group_name_H-M   'P 1'
#
loop_
_entity.id
_entity.type
_entity.pdbx_description
1 polymer ?
#
loop_
_entity_poly.entity_id
_entity_poly.type
_entity_poly.pdbx_seq_one_letter_code
_entity_poly.pdbx_strand_id
1 'polypeptide(L)'
;MSFDEHALELSIIELFEKQGYAHIAGSEIHHDKRDVLLEDVLRNFLLFKYSSLNLTQNEITTIVNSIKNISSSLYDENKAVLEIIHKGITLRRDDQTQKDVLIHLIDYDNPENNFFNIVNQLEIQGREHNRIPDGIVYINGIPLVVLEFKFAIKENT
;
A
#
# COMPACT_ATOMS: atom_id res chain seq x y z
N MET A 1 22.41 16.61 -21.75
CA MET A 1 21.18 16.69 -20.94
C MET A 1 21.58 16.53 -19.48
N SER A 2 21.25 17.49 -18.64
CA SER A 2 21.40 17.33 -17.21
C SER A 2 20.32 16.35 -16.76
N PHE A 3 20.70 15.19 -16.28
CA PHE A 3 19.82 14.27 -15.62
C PHE A 3 19.62 14.85 -14.21
N ASP A 4 18.45 15.36 -13.92
CA ASP A 4 18.07 15.86 -12.60
C ASP A 4 17.25 14.80 -11.82
N GLU A 5 16.99 15.04 -10.55
CA GLU A 5 16.22 14.11 -9.69
C GLU A 5 14.83 13.82 -10.26
N HIS A 6 14.20 14.82 -10.85
CA HIS A 6 12.90 14.66 -11.47
C HIS A 6 12.93 13.75 -12.71
N ALA A 7 13.95 13.86 -13.56
CA ALA A 7 14.13 12.96 -14.70
C ALA A 7 14.39 11.52 -14.26
N LEU A 8 15.11 11.33 -13.15
CA LEU A 8 15.31 10.01 -12.54
C LEU A 8 13.99 9.44 -12.00
N GLU A 9 13.21 10.23 -11.26
CA GLU A 9 11.90 9.86 -10.75
C GLU A 9 10.97 9.36 -11.89
N LEU A 10 10.83 10.16 -12.95
CA LEU A 10 10.01 9.78 -14.10
C LEU A 10 10.49 8.49 -14.78
N SER A 11 11.81 8.31 -14.92
CA SER A 11 12.38 7.11 -15.51
C SER A 11 12.09 5.86 -14.68
N ILE A 12 12.11 5.98 -13.35
CA ILE A 12 11.78 4.88 -12.44
C ILE A 12 10.29 4.55 -12.50
N ILE A 13 9.41 5.58 -12.51
CA ILE A 13 7.97 5.37 -12.67
C ILE A 13 7.69 4.61 -13.98
N GLU A 14 8.28 5.05 -15.10
CA GLU A 14 8.14 4.38 -16.40
C GLU A 14 8.62 2.91 -16.36
N LEU A 15 9.68 2.63 -15.59
CA LEU A 15 10.16 1.26 -15.39
C LEU A 15 9.14 0.41 -14.65
N PHE A 16 8.52 0.94 -13.59
CA PHE A 16 7.46 0.24 -12.86
C PHE A 16 6.22 0.00 -13.73
N GLU A 17 5.80 0.99 -14.53
CA GLU A 17 4.69 0.83 -15.47
C GLU A 17 4.95 -0.29 -16.50
N LYS A 18 6.18 -0.38 -17.03
CA LYS A 18 6.61 -1.48 -17.90
C LYS A 18 6.59 -2.85 -17.21
N GLN A 19 6.69 -2.88 -15.89
CA GLN A 19 6.59 -4.09 -15.07
C GLN A 19 5.12 -4.42 -14.69
N GLY A 20 4.15 -3.62 -15.13
CA GLY A 20 2.73 -3.84 -14.87
C GLY A 20 2.18 -3.13 -13.62
N TYR A 21 2.92 -2.18 -13.05
CA TYR A 21 2.40 -1.33 -11.97
C TYR A 21 1.58 -0.19 -12.56
N ALA A 22 0.42 0.08 -11.96
CA ALA A 22 -0.34 1.27 -12.29
C ALA A 22 0.24 2.48 -11.54
N HIS A 23 0.56 3.55 -12.28
CA HIS A 23 1.03 4.80 -11.68
C HIS A 23 -0.14 5.66 -11.23
N ILE A 24 -0.03 6.24 -10.04
CA ILE A 24 -0.96 7.21 -9.47
C ILE A 24 -0.14 8.40 -8.95
N ALA A 25 -0.48 9.61 -9.38
CA ALA A 25 0.12 10.81 -8.79
C ALA A 25 -0.44 11.04 -7.38
N GLY A 26 0.43 11.30 -6.41
CA GLY A 26 0.00 11.50 -5.01
C GLY A 26 -1.00 12.66 -4.85
N SER A 27 -0.94 13.66 -5.74
CA SER A 27 -1.91 14.78 -5.78
C SER A 27 -3.33 14.35 -6.17
N GLU A 28 -3.50 13.20 -6.81
CA GLU A 28 -4.81 12.67 -7.22
C GLU A 28 -5.46 11.81 -6.13
N ILE A 29 -4.70 11.46 -5.08
CA ILE A 29 -5.20 10.63 -3.99
C ILE A 29 -5.88 11.51 -2.95
N HIS A 30 -7.20 11.34 -2.80
CA HIS A 30 -7.97 11.98 -1.75
C HIS A 30 -8.02 11.08 -0.52
N HIS A 31 -7.16 11.36 0.47
CA HIS A 31 -7.04 10.56 1.69
C HIS A 31 -6.78 11.46 2.91
N ASP A 32 -6.99 10.92 4.13
CA ASP A 32 -6.42 11.55 5.33
C ASP A 32 -4.89 11.45 5.22
N LYS A 33 -4.20 12.59 5.24
CA LYS A 33 -2.73 12.64 5.09
C LYS A 33 -1.96 11.83 6.14
N ARG A 34 -2.62 11.43 7.23
CA ARG A 34 -2.07 10.52 8.25
C ARG A 34 -2.15 9.05 7.84
N ASP A 35 -2.92 8.75 6.81
CA ASP A 35 -3.15 7.39 6.34
C ASP A 35 -2.37 7.15 5.06
N VAL A 36 -1.46 6.18 5.09
CA VAL A 36 -0.64 5.81 3.93
C VAL A 36 -1.30 4.70 3.11
N LEU A 37 -2.34 4.05 3.66
CA LEU A 37 -3.05 2.95 3.01
C LEU A 37 -3.89 3.47 1.84
N LEU A 38 -3.80 2.84 0.66
CA LEU A 38 -4.73 3.08 -0.44
C LEU A 38 -6.00 2.25 -0.20
N GLU A 39 -6.89 2.78 0.64
CA GLU A 39 -8.05 2.05 1.14
C GLU A 39 -8.95 1.53 0.02
N ASP A 40 -9.24 2.34 -1.00
CA ASP A 40 -10.09 1.95 -2.11
C ASP A 40 -9.50 0.78 -2.91
N VAL A 41 -8.18 0.77 -3.11
CA VAL A 41 -7.47 -0.33 -3.78
C VAL A 41 -7.58 -1.62 -2.97
N LEU A 42 -7.38 -1.53 -1.65
CA LEU A 42 -7.51 -2.68 -0.76
C LEU A 42 -8.93 -3.24 -0.74
N ARG A 43 -9.95 -2.36 -0.64
CA ARG A 43 -11.36 -2.77 -0.69
C ARG A 43 -11.69 -3.49 -1.99
N ASN A 44 -11.24 -2.95 -3.13
CA ASN A 44 -11.46 -3.56 -4.44
C ASN A 44 -10.78 -4.94 -4.55
N PHE A 45 -9.56 -5.08 -4.05
CA PHE A 45 -8.86 -6.36 -4.01
C PHE A 45 -9.62 -7.40 -3.16
N LEU A 46 -10.09 -7.01 -1.97
CA LEU A 46 -10.85 -7.91 -1.10
C LEU A 46 -12.16 -8.37 -1.74
N LEU A 47 -12.89 -7.45 -2.37
CA LEU A 47 -14.12 -7.76 -3.11
C LEU A 47 -13.85 -8.69 -4.30
N PHE A 48 -12.76 -8.49 -5.00
CA PHE A 48 -12.36 -9.34 -6.13
C PHE A 48 -11.94 -10.74 -5.66
N LYS A 49 -10.94 -10.82 -4.76
CA LYS A 49 -10.38 -12.10 -4.31
C LYS A 49 -11.40 -12.96 -3.57
N TYR A 50 -12.23 -12.35 -2.75
CA TYR A 50 -13.20 -13.03 -1.88
C TYR A 50 -14.64 -12.89 -2.37
N SER A 51 -14.84 -12.71 -3.68
CA SER A 51 -16.18 -12.55 -4.29
C SER A 51 -17.13 -13.71 -3.94
N SER A 52 -16.63 -14.94 -3.85
CA SER A 52 -17.43 -16.12 -3.48
C SER A 52 -17.91 -16.12 -2.01
N LEU A 53 -17.25 -15.34 -1.14
CA LEU A 53 -17.63 -15.23 0.27
C LEU A 53 -18.72 -14.19 0.52
N ASN A 54 -19.03 -13.34 -0.47
CA ASN A 54 -19.98 -12.24 -0.34
C ASN A 54 -19.73 -11.41 0.94
N LEU A 55 -18.50 -10.91 1.10
CA LEU A 55 -18.13 -10.09 2.25
C LEU A 55 -19.02 -8.86 2.37
N THR A 56 -19.53 -8.59 3.57
CA THR A 56 -20.30 -7.38 3.84
C THR A 56 -19.38 -6.14 3.89
N GLN A 57 -19.97 -4.95 3.75
CA GLN A 57 -19.22 -3.70 3.90
C GLN A 57 -18.64 -3.54 5.31
N ASN A 58 -19.34 -4.05 6.33
CA ASN A 58 -18.86 -4.05 7.70
C ASN A 58 -17.65 -4.98 7.88
N GLU A 59 -17.69 -6.18 7.31
CA GLU A 59 -16.59 -7.14 7.31
C GLU A 59 -15.34 -6.56 6.61
N ILE A 60 -15.51 -5.94 5.44
CA ILE A 60 -14.40 -5.26 4.73
C ILE A 60 -13.84 -4.11 5.57
N THR A 61 -14.70 -3.31 6.18
CA THR A 61 -14.28 -2.21 7.05
C THR A 61 -13.50 -2.73 8.27
N THR A 62 -13.92 -3.86 8.84
CA THR A 62 -13.22 -4.52 9.95
C THR A 62 -11.80 -4.93 9.54
N ILE A 63 -11.63 -5.51 8.36
CA ILE A 63 -10.31 -5.88 7.81
C ILE A 63 -9.43 -4.64 7.64
N VAL A 64 -9.95 -3.59 6.99
CA VAL A 64 -9.22 -2.33 6.75
C VAL A 64 -8.79 -1.70 8.08
N ASN A 65 -9.69 -1.62 9.06
CA ASN A 65 -9.38 -1.06 10.38
C ASN A 65 -8.35 -1.89 11.16
N SER A 66 -8.30 -3.20 10.95
CA SER A 66 -7.27 -4.05 11.56
C SER A 66 -5.86 -3.67 11.13
N ILE A 67 -5.70 -3.12 9.91
CA ILE A 67 -4.41 -2.65 9.40
C ILE A 67 -4.15 -1.22 9.88
N LYS A 68 -5.14 -0.34 9.81
CA LYS A 68 -5.02 1.08 10.22
C LYS A 68 -4.70 1.26 11.70
N ASN A 69 -5.24 0.38 12.55
CA ASN A 69 -5.09 0.46 14.00
C ASN A 69 -3.81 -0.18 14.56
N ILE A 70 -2.92 -0.62 13.67
CA ILE A 70 -1.61 -1.10 14.09
C ILE A 70 -0.80 0.11 14.52
N SER A 71 -0.68 0.35 15.81
CA SER A 71 0.01 1.52 16.33
C SER A 71 0.74 1.23 17.63
N SER A 72 2.05 1.61 17.68
CA SER A 72 2.66 2.11 18.93
C SER A 72 4.11 2.60 18.75
N SER A 73 4.98 1.83 18.13
CA SER A 73 6.32 2.27 17.72
C SER A 73 6.55 1.91 16.26
N LEU A 74 7.38 2.67 15.57
CA LEU A 74 7.64 2.43 14.14
C LEU A 74 8.15 1.00 13.86
N TYR A 75 8.92 0.43 14.79
CA TYR A 75 9.43 -0.93 14.70
C TYR A 75 8.31 -1.97 14.91
N ASP A 76 7.50 -1.78 15.94
CA ASP A 76 6.42 -2.71 16.28
C ASP A 76 5.30 -2.64 15.23
N GLU A 77 5.03 -1.45 14.68
CA GLU A 77 4.09 -1.23 13.57
C GLU A 77 4.53 -2.03 12.33
N ASN A 78 5.77 -1.90 11.90
CA ASN A 78 6.30 -2.63 10.73
C ASN A 78 6.26 -4.14 10.95
N LYS A 79 6.63 -4.62 12.13
CA LYS A 79 6.57 -6.05 12.48
C LYS A 79 5.14 -6.56 12.46
N ALA A 80 4.19 -5.83 13.05
CA ALA A 80 2.79 -6.21 13.10
C ALA A 80 2.16 -6.23 11.70
N VAL A 81 2.48 -5.25 10.84
CA VAL A 81 2.04 -5.25 9.43
C VAL A 81 2.60 -6.46 8.68
N LEU A 82 3.88 -6.76 8.81
CA LEU A 82 4.50 -7.92 8.19
C LEU A 82 3.88 -9.23 8.67
N GLU A 83 3.55 -9.35 9.96
CA GLU A 83 2.86 -10.53 10.50
C GLU A 83 1.46 -10.70 9.88
N ILE A 84 0.69 -9.62 9.75
CA ILE A 84 -0.63 -9.65 9.10
C ILE A 84 -0.51 -10.02 7.62
N ILE A 85 0.45 -9.45 6.91
CA ILE A 85 0.70 -9.78 5.50
C ILE A 85 1.03 -11.26 5.34
N HIS A 86 1.85 -11.81 6.23
CA HIS A 86 2.31 -13.19 6.16
C HIS A 86 1.26 -14.20 6.64
N LYS A 87 0.61 -13.92 7.78
CA LYS A 87 -0.32 -14.85 8.43
C LYS A 87 -1.77 -14.67 8.01
N GLY A 88 -2.12 -13.49 7.48
CA GLY A 88 -3.50 -13.10 7.22
C GLY A 88 -4.24 -12.62 8.48
N ILE A 89 -5.52 -12.32 8.30
CA ILE A 89 -6.45 -11.83 9.32
C ILE A 89 -7.57 -12.84 9.47
N THR A 90 -7.82 -13.32 10.69
CA THR A 90 -9.02 -14.12 10.96
C THR A 90 -10.23 -13.20 11.06
N LEU A 91 -11.11 -13.29 10.09
CA LEU A 91 -12.35 -12.52 10.03
C LEU A 91 -13.48 -13.32 10.66
N ARG A 92 -14.07 -12.75 11.72
CA ARG A 92 -15.36 -13.24 12.21
C ARG A 92 -16.48 -12.71 11.31
N ARG A 93 -17.33 -13.63 10.86
CA ARG A 93 -18.43 -13.27 9.97
C ARG A 93 -19.54 -12.51 10.71
N ASP A 94 -20.15 -11.53 10.02
CA ASP A 94 -21.33 -10.83 10.52
C ASP A 94 -22.49 -11.80 10.76
N ASP A 95 -22.66 -12.76 9.86
CA ASP A 95 -23.59 -13.89 10.04
C ASP A 95 -22.93 -14.95 10.92
N GLN A 96 -23.37 -15.03 12.19
CA GLN A 96 -22.85 -15.95 13.19
C GLN A 96 -23.09 -17.44 12.89
N THR A 97 -23.90 -17.78 11.89
CA THR A 97 -24.08 -19.16 11.41
C THR A 97 -22.92 -19.60 10.50
N GLN A 98 -22.15 -18.66 10.00
CA GLN A 98 -20.99 -18.89 9.16
C GLN A 98 -19.73 -19.02 10.02
N LYS A 99 -18.78 -19.82 9.53
CA LYS A 99 -17.48 -20.00 10.20
C LYS A 99 -16.57 -18.79 9.95
N ASP A 100 -15.68 -18.52 10.88
CA ASP A 100 -14.58 -17.57 10.71
C ASP A 100 -13.77 -17.93 9.47
N VAL A 101 -13.25 -16.91 8.79
CA VAL A 101 -12.50 -17.05 7.55
C VAL A 101 -11.13 -16.40 7.69
N LEU A 102 -10.09 -17.07 7.20
CA LEU A 102 -8.77 -16.48 7.10
C LEU A 102 -8.68 -15.64 5.80
N ILE A 103 -8.39 -14.37 5.98
CA ILE A 103 -8.25 -13.39 4.89
C ILE A 103 -6.76 -13.09 4.68
N HIS A 104 -6.24 -13.41 3.51
CA HIS A 104 -4.90 -13.01 3.08
C HIS A 104 -4.97 -11.70 2.30
N LEU A 105 -4.06 -10.78 2.62
CA LEU A 105 -3.98 -9.45 1.99
C LEU A 105 -3.17 -9.46 0.68
N ILE A 106 -2.45 -10.54 0.43
CA ILE A 106 -1.70 -10.79 -0.80
C ILE A 106 -2.10 -12.17 -1.34
N ASP A 107 -2.31 -12.26 -2.64
CA ASP A 107 -2.55 -13.54 -3.31
C ASP A 107 -1.19 -14.13 -3.73
N TYR A 108 -0.68 -15.05 -2.94
CA TYR A 108 0.59 -15.73 -3.21
C TYR A 108 0.43 -16.89 -4.21
N ASP A 109 -0.76 -17.48 -4.26
CA ASP A 109 -1.04 -18.62 -5.13
C ASP A 109 -1.22 -18.19 -6.59
N ASN A 110 -1.82 -17.00 -6.79
CA ASN A 110 -2.03 -16.39 -8.10
C ASN A 110 -1.56 -14.91 -8.04
N PRO A 111 -0.24 -14.66 -8.17
CA PRO A 111 0.32 -13.32 -8.02
C PRO A 111 -0.26 -12.27 -8.97
N GLU A 112 -0.75 -12.69 -10.14
CA GLU A 112 -1.39 -11.84 -11.14
C GLU A 112 -2.74 -11.25 -10.68
N ASN A 113 -3.35 -11.80 -9.63
CA ASN A 113 -4.58 -11.27 -9.05
C ASN A 113 -4.33 -10.05 -8.15
N ASN A 114 -3.07 -9.77 -7.82
CA ASN A 114 -2.74 -8.62 -6.99
C ASN A 114 -2.76 -7.31 -7.79
N PHE A 115 -3.11 -6.24 -7.12
CA PHE A 115 -3.10 -4.88 -7.67
C PHE A 115 -1.78 -4.20 -7.29
N PHE A 116 -0.96 -3.90 -8.28
CA PHE A 116 0.34 -3.28 -8.12
C PHE A 116 0.27 -1.80 -8.47
N ASN A 117 0.68 -0.92 -7.56
CA ASN A 117 0.71 0.52 -7.79
C ASN A 117 2.07 1.11 -7.43
N ILE A 118 2.48 2.14 -8.17
CA ILE A 118 3.53 3.08 -7.80
C ILE A 118 2.89 4.46 -7.62
N VAL A 119 3.08 5.06 -6.46
CA VAL A 119 2.57 6.40 -6.15
C VAL A 119 3.75 7.32 -5.94
N ASN A 120 3.83 8.43 -6.68
CA ASN A 120 4.86 9.43 -6.48
C ASN A 120 4.30 10.67 -5.77
N GLN A 121 5.17 11.37 -5.05
CA GLN A 121 4.88 12.67 -4.41
C GLN A 121 3.63 12.64 -3.51
N LEU A 122 3.41 11.53 -2.78
CA LEU A 122 2.32 11.45 -1.81
C LEU A 122 2.66 12.25 -0.55
N GLU A 123 1.83 13.24 -0.22
CA GLU A 123 2.01 13.99 1.02
C GLU A 123 1.51 13.19 2.24
N ILE A 124 2.43 12.89 3.15
CA ILE A 124 2.16 12.14 4.39
C ILE A 124 2.37 13.05 5.58
N GLN A 125 1.38 13.16 6.46
CA GLN A 125 1.49 13.89 7.70
C GLN A 125 2.18 13.03 8.77
N GLY A 126 3.45 13.32 9.06
CA GLY A 126 4.16 12.72 10.18
C GLY A 126 3.81 13.38 11.52
N ARG A 127 4.33 12.81 12.60
CA ARG A 127 4.12 13.37 13.99
C ARG A 127 4.77 14.74 14.17
N GLU A 128 5.94 14.96 13.57
CA GLU A 128 6.70 16.21 13.70
C GLU A 128 6.69 17.03 12.40
N HIS A 129 6.82 16.38 11.26
CA HIS A 129 6.89 17.02 9.95
C HIS A 129 6.15 16.23 8.89
N ASN A 130 5.57 16.93 7.93
CA ASN A 130 5.05 16.30 6.72
C ASN A 130 6.23 15.77 5.88
N ARG A 131 6.00 14.65 5.20
CA ARG A 131 6.95 14.03 4.29
C ARG A 131 6.29 13.84 2.93
N ILE A 132 7.08 13.97 1.89
CA ILE A 132 6.67 13.71 0.51
C ILE A 132 7.74 12.81 -0.10
N PRO A 133 7.63 11.48 0.04
CA PRO A 133 8.56 10.54 -0.59
C PRO A 133 8.49 10.67 -2.11
N ASP A 134 9.61 10.42 -2.80
CA ASP A 134 9.66 10.42 -4.25
C ASP A 134 8.79 9.34 -4.86
N GLY A 135 8.70 8.18 -4.18
CA GLY A 135 7.80 7.11 -4.59
C GLY A 135 7.46 6.15 -3.46
N ILE A 136 6.27 5.54 -3.55
CA ILE A 136 5.84 4.45 -2.68
C ILE A 136 5.30 3.32 -3.55
N VAL A 137 5.79 2.11 -3.33
CA VAL A 137 5.31 0.91 -4.01
C VAL A 137 4.26 0.21 -3.16
N TYR A 138 3.13 -0.08 -3.78
CA TYR A 138 1.99 -0.71 -3.15
C TYR A 138 1.66 -2.06 -3.77
N ILE A 139 1.21 -2.99 -2.94
CA ILE A 139 0.51 -4.21 -3.37
C ILE A 139 -0.84 -4.23 -2.66
N ASN A 140 -1.92 -4.32 -3.42
CA ASN A 140 -3.30 -4.32 -2.92
C ASN A 140 -3.62 -3.14 -1.99
N GLY A 141 -3.04 -1.99 -2.27
CA GLY A 141 -3.21 -0.78 -1.46
C GLY A 141 -2.36 -0.71 -0.18
N ILE A 142 -1.53 -1.72 0.09
CA ILE A 142 -0.63 -1.77 1.25
C ILE A 142 0.74 -1.24 0.84
N PRO A 143 1.28 -0.21 1.51
CA PRO A 143 2.59 0.35 1.21
C PRO A 143 3.69 -0.62 1.65
N LEU A 144 4.58 -1.01 0.74
CA LEU A 144 5.65 -1.97 1.03
C LEU A 144 7.05 -1.40 0.91
N VAL A 145 7.25 -0.45 -0.01
CA VAL A 145 8.57 0.15 -0.26
C VAL A 145 8.44 1.64 -0.41
N VAL A 146 9.32 2.38 0.26
CA VAL A 146 9.49 3.83 0.08
C VAL A 146 10.74 4.06 -0.74
N LEU A 147 10.63 4.89 -1.77
CA LEU A 147 11.71 5.27 -2.68
C LEU A 147 12.09 6.74 -2.41
N GLU A 148 13.40 6.97 -2.27
CA GLU A 148 13.99 8.29 -2.16
C GLU A 148 15.16 8.36 -3.14
N PHE A 149 15.13 9.33 -4.05
CA PHE A 149 16.17 9.46 -5.07
C PHE A 149 17.15 10.56 -4.68
N LYS A 150 18.43 10.27 -4.85
CA LYS A 150 19.50 11.26 -4.66
C LYS A 150 20.39 11.30 -5.87
N PHE A 151 20.63 12.49 -6.36
CA PHE A 151 21.59 12.71 -7.40
C PHE A 151 23.00 12.73 -6.79
N ALA A 152 23.89 11.88 -7.29
CA ALA A 152 25.29 11.95 -6.91
C ALA A 152 25.92 13.19 -7.56
N ILE A 153 26.05 14.29 -6.83
CA ILE A 153 26.85 15.44 -7.25
C ILE A 153 28.31 14.95 -7.32
N LYS A 154 28.90 14.96 -8.51
CA LYS A 154 30.36 14.83 -8.62
C LYS A 154 30.96 16.03 -7.90
N GLU A 155 31.55 15.83 -6.72
CA GLU A 155 32.49 16.78 -6.18
C GLU A 155 33.63 16.93 -7.22
N ASN A 156 33.68 18.07 -7.88
CA ASN A 156 34.84 18.44 -8.67
C ASN A 156 35.96 18.78 -7.66
N THR A 157 36.89 17.86 -7.48
CA THR A 157 38.22 18.13 -6.94
C THR A 157 39.03 18.95 -7.93
#